data_5da28e36ccb3718bf000ad8ee2e6cbd4
#
_entry.id   5da28e36ccb3718bf000ad8ee2e6cbd4
#
_cell.length_a   1.000
_cell.length_b   1.000
_cell.length_c   1.000
_cell.angle_alpha   90.00
_cell.angle_beta   90.00
_cell.angle_gamma   90.00
#
_symmetry.space_group_name_H-M   'P 1'
#
loop_
_entity.id
_entity.type
_entity.pdbx_description
1 polymer ?
#
loop_
_entity_poly.entity_id
_entity_poly.type
_entity_poly.pdbx_seq_one_letter_code
_entity_poly.pdbx_strand_id
1 'polypeptide(L)'
;MAFLDTESFYRNSCQAGFVKLDAVARNIGWTTPTVWGTVEITINLSKPEKDPRDIAAAANAKASGERGYIDPATGRVRACPLCVEDADVECGYAQPIRIGGEKWGLWYSPYAYYDQHCIAMSWEHRRMHVDRRAFECLFDAVDVLPGCFFGSNADLPIVGGSILAHDHFQGGKHVFPMQKAPLCDTFDLAGFSDVEAGVVKWPLSVIRLVGPSRDRLVDAACVVLDTWCSHDDAQAGIVSGFACDGVACIGGVLGGEVIAESSQQAAFDQVGKRAFSDGRAKGHNTITPILCKDGDVYQLDLALRCNITSDEHPLGVFHPHEDLHHIKKENIGLIEVMGLAILPPRVQQVMAERGLSQDDVGNLFAKVLEDAGVFKWDAAGRQALRRFIGKLSQG
;
A
#
# COMPACT_ATOMS: atom_id res chain seq x y z
N MET A 1 17.21 23.58 -5.22
CA MET A 1 16.39 23.32 -4.01
C MET A 1 17.35 23.15 -2.83
N ALA A 2 17.10 23.78 -1.68
CA ALA A 2 17.86 23.44 -0.48
C ALA A 2 17.41 22.04 -0.03
N PHE A 3 18.37 21.12 0.15
CA PHE A 3 18.08 19.81 0.71
C PHE A 3 17.55 20.00 2.14
N LEU A 4 16.51 19.26 2.47
CA LEU A 4 16.03 19.20 3.84
C LEU A 4 17.07 18.46 4.69
N ASP A 5 17.50 19.05 5.80
CA ASP A 5 18.28 18.34 6.80
C ASP A 5 17.35 17.39 7.61
N THR A 6 17.10 16.24 6.99
CA THR A 6 16.20 15.20 7.52
C THR A 6 16.69 14.66 8.86
N GLU A 7 18.01 14.58 9.06
CA GLU A 7 18.61 14.09 10.32
C GLU A 7 18.33 15.04 11.49
N SER A 8 18.52 16.34 11.27
CA SER A 8 18.20 17.33 12.29
C SER A 8 16.70 17.39 12.55
N PHE A 9 15.85 17.31 11.54
CA PHE A 9 14.40 17.29 11.72
C PHE A 9 13.95 16.02 12.47
N TYR A 10 14.48 14.84 12.15
CA TYR A 10 14.18 13.61 12.88
C TYR A 10 14.60 13.69 14.35
N ARG A 11 15.82 14.14 14.60
CA ARG A 11 16.35 14.32 15.96
C ARG A 11 15.51 15.27 16.78
N ASN A 12 15.11 16.40 16.20
CA ASN A 12 14.23 17.37 16.84
C ASN A 12 12.85 16.78 17.15
N SER A 13 12.27 16.00 16.21
CA SER A 13 11.00 15.32 16.41
C SER A 13 11.06 14.29 17.54
N CYS A 14 12.19 13.58 17.69
CA CYS A 14 12.42 12.66 18.81
C CYS A 14 12.57 13.41 20.14
N GLN A 15 13.37 14.48 20.18
CA GLN A 15 13.59 15.27 21.38
C GLN A 15 12.33 15.99 21.86
N ALA A 16 11.48 16.44 20.93
CA ALA A 16 10.18 17.04 21.24
C ALA A 16 9.11 16.01 21.67
N GLY A 17 9.43 14.70 21.61
CA GLY A 17 8.50 13.63 22.00
C GLY A 17 7.40 13.37 20.96
N PHE A 18 7.51 13.90 19.74
CA PHE A 18 6.59 13.58 18.64
C PHE A 18 6.76 12.13 18.22
N VAL A 19 8.00 11.66 18.04
CA VAL A 19 8.29 10.23 17.89
C VAL A 19 8.40 9.63 19.30
N LYS A 20 7.54 8.71 19.62
CA LYS A 20 7.40 8.09 20.94
C LYS A 20 8.42 6.96 21.13
N LEU A 21 9.70 7.29 21.16
CA LEU A 21 10.80 6.31 21.22
C LEU A 21 10.65 5.29 22.34
N ASP A 22 10.25 5.70 23.54
CA ASP A 22 10.04 4.79 24.68
C ASP A 22 8.90 3.80 24.44
N ALA A 23 7.87 4.21 23.69
CA ALA A 23 6.78 3.33 23.32
C ALA A 23 7.22 2.36 22.21
N VAL A 24 7.94 2.86 21.23
CA VAL A 24 8.50 2.06 20.11
C VAL A 24 9.51 1.02 20.63
N ALA A 25 10.36 1.38 21.59
CA ALA A 25 11.34 0.47 22.19
C ALA A 25 10.71 -0.73 22.92
N ARG A 26 9.43 -0.68 23.27
CA ARG A 26 8.70 -1.82 23.86
C ARG A 26 8.17 -2.80 22.83
N ASN A 27 8.13 -2.43 21.56
CA ASN A 27 7.69 -3.33 20.50
C ASN A 27 8.59 -4.57 20.44
N ILE A 28 7.98 -5.72 20.13
CA ILE A 28 8.70 -6.99 20.02
C ILE A 28 8.91 -7.27 18.55
N GLY A 29 10.16 -7.31 18.11
CA GLY A 29 10.52 -7.52 16.71
C GLY A 29 11.45 -8.73 16.53
N TRP A 30 11.27 -9.44 15.42
CA TRP A 30 12.16 -10.52 14.98
C TRP A 30 12.09 -10.70 13.47
N THR A 31 12.95 -11.55 12.95
CA THR A 31 12.95 -11.96 11.54
C THR A 31 12.77 -13.46 11.43
N THR A 32 12.08 -13.91 10.38
CA THR A 32 11.88 -15.33 10.09
C THR A 32 12.29 -15.64 8.66
N PRO A 33 13.16 -16.65 8.42
CA PRO A 33 13.43 -17.15 7.09
C PRO A 33 12.21 -17.92 6.58
N THR A 34 11.83 -17.67 5.32
CA THR A 34 10.71 -18.33 4.63
C THR A 34 11.18 -18.80 3.25
N VAL A 35 10.32 -19.50 2.53
CA VAL A 35 10.59 -19.90 1.13
C VAL A 35 10.72 -18.70 0.18
N TRP A 36 10.25 -17.52 0.60
CA TRP A 36 10.29 -16.27 -0.15
C TRP A 36 11.50 -15.39 0.18
N GLY A 37 12.28 -15.77 1.14
CA GLY A 37 13.30 -14.98 1.79
C GLY A 37 12.92 -14.68 3.23
N THR A 38 13.61 -13.74 3.85
CA THR A 38 13.33 -13.34 5.24
C THR A 38 12.12 -12.41 5.27
N VAL A 39 11.21 -12.61 6.23
CA VAL A 39 10.18 -11.63 6.59
C VAL A 39 10.49 -11.02 7.95
N GLU A 40 10.02 -9.80 8.16
CA GLU A 40 10.20 -9.06 9.41
C GLU A 40 8.85 -8.99 10.14
N ILE A 41 8.88 -9.22 11.45
CA ILE A 41 7.68 -9.24 12.29
C ILE A 41 7.85 -8.23 13.41
N THR A 42 6.83 -7.42 13.65
CA THR A 42 6.75 -6.54 14.82
C THR A 42 5.39 -6.70 15.49
N ILE A 43 5.38 -7.07 16.77
CA ILE A 43 4.21 -6.91 17.63
C ILE A 43 4.23 -5.50 18.16
N ASN A 44 3.28 -4.70 17.70
CA ASN A 44 3.21 -3.29 18.04
C ASN A 44 2.44 -3.07 19.35
N LEU A 45 3.17 -2.83 20.43
CA LEU A 45 2.61 -2.54 21.76
C LEU A 45 2.29 -1.05 21.96
N SER A 46 2.69 -0.20 21.03
CA SER A 46 2.58 1.25 21.15
C SER A 46 1.28 1.82 20.58
N LYS A 47 0.62 1.11 19.68
CA LYS A 47 -0.60 1.54 19.00
C LYS A 47 -1.77 0.62 19.34
N PRO A 48 -2.93 1.16 19.80
CA PRO A 48 -4.13 0.35 20.01
C PRO A 48 -4.62 -0.27 18.70
N GLU A 49 -5.05 -1.53 18.77
CA GLU A 49 -5.72 -2.21 17.65
C GLU A 49 -7.02 -1.47 17.30
N LYS A 50 -7.26 -1.27 16.00
CA LYS A 50 -8.53 -0.72 15.52
C LYS A 50 -9.36 -1.85 14.92
N ASP A 51 -10.61 -2.01 15.38
CA ASP A 51 -11.53 -2.93 14.73
C ASP A 51 -11.83 -2.44 13.29
N PRO A 52 -11.74 -3.30 12.26
CA PRO A 52 -12.13 -2.95 10.89
C PRO A 52 -13.55 -2.39 10.79
N ARG A 53 -14.47 -2.81 11.68
CA ARG A 53 -15.84 -2.28 11.78
C ARG A 53 -15.85 -0.83 12.26
N ASP A 54 -14.95 -0.46 13.19
CA ASP A 54 -14.81 0.91 13.67
C ASP A 54 -14.22 1.81 12.58
N ILE A 55 -13.31 1.28 11.77
CA ILE A 55 -12.75 1.98 10.61
C ILE A 55 -13.85 2.24 9.57
N ALA A 56 -14.68 1.23 9.27
CA ALA A 56 -15.81 1.36 8.35
C ALA A 56 -16.88 2.31 8.89
N ALA A 57 -17.22 2.21 10.18
CA ALA A 57 -18.16 3.11 10.84
C ALA A 57 -17.68 4.57 10.84
N ALA A 58 -16.40 4.82 11.10
CA ALA A 58 -15.80 6.14 11.04
C ALA A 58 -15.79 6.73 9.61
N ALA A 59 -15.62 5.88 8.59
CA ALA A 59 -15.74 6.30 7.19
C ALA A 59 -17.18 6.69 6.82
N ASN A 60 -18.19 5.95 7.33
CA ASN A 60 -19.60 6.22 7.11
C ASN A 60 -20.09 7.45 7.88
N ALA A 61 -19.65 7.67 9.12
CA ALA A 61 -19.97 8.85 9.92
C ALA A 61 -19.46 10.16 9.26
N LYS A 62 -18.32 10.09 8.55
CA LYS A 62 -17.83 11.24 7.75
C LYS A 62 -18.70 11.53 6.52
N ALA A 63 -19.30 10.52 5.92
CA ALA A 63 -20.21 10.69 4.78
C ALA A 63 -21.52 11.37 5.19
N SER A 64 -21.92 11.31 6.47
CA SER A 64 -23.12 11.92 7.03
C SER A 64 -22.93 13.34 7.60
N GLY A 65 -21.72 13.93 7.46
CA GLY A 65 -21.45 15.32 7.88
C GLY A 65 -21.17 15.50 9.37
N GLU A 66 -20.93 14.42 10.10
CA GLU A 66 -20.60 14.47 11.53
C GLU A 66 -19.12 14.75 11.80
N ARG A 67 -18.89 15.46 12.90
CA ARG A 67 -17.66 16.00 13.50
C ARG A 67 -16.34 15.50 12.90
N GLY A 68 -15.47 16.46 12.51
CA GLY A 68 -14.11 16.21 12.08
C GLY A 68 -13.28 15.41 13.10
N TYR A 69 -12.14 14.91 12.67
CA TYR A 69 -11.15 14.25 13.53
C TYR A 69 -10.65 15.23 14.61
N ILE A 70 -10.76 14.86 15.88
CA ILE A 70 -10.14 15.62 16.97
C ILE A 70 -8.73 15.07 17.17
N ASP A 71 -7.73 15.90 16.91
CA ASP A 71 -6.33 15.55 17.13
C ASP A 71 -6.09 15.38 18.65
N PRO A 72 -5.72 14.19 19.11
CA PRO A 72 -5.54 13.94 20.55
C PRO A 72 -4.36 14.69 21.16
N ALA A 73 -3.41 15.15 20.35
CA ALA A 73 -2.25 15.91 20.84
C ALA A 73 -2.56 17.40 21.02
N THR A 74 -3.40 17.96 20.16
CA THR A 74 -3.67 19.40 20.11
C THR A 74 -5.11 19.80 20.46
N GLY A 75 -6.04 18.83 20.50
CA GLY A 75 -7.48 19.07 20.69
C GLY A 75 -8.16 19.76 19.50
N ARG A 76 -7.45 19.98 18.39
CA ARG A 76 -7.98 20.65 17.19
C ARG A 76 -8.87 19.72 16.38
N VAL A 77 -9.90 20.29 15.77
CA VAL A 77 -10.78 19.60 14.82
C VAL A 77 -10.18 19.73 13.43
N ARG A 78 -9.89 18.60 12.79
CA ARG A 78 -9.34 18.50 11.43
C ARG A 78 -10.27 17.68 10.54
N ALA A 79 -10.14 17.80 9.21
CA ALA A 79 -10.89 16.96 8.30
C ALA A 79 -10.51 15.48 8.42
N CYS A 80 -9.23 15.16 8.67
CA CYS A 80 -8.74 13.78 8.93
C CYS A 80 -7.43 13.79 9.73
N PRO A 81 -6.95 12.62 10.18
CA PRO A 81 -5.69 12.50 10.94
C PRO A 81 -4.43 12.95 10.17
N LEU A 82 -4.48 13.02 8.84
CA LEU A 82 -3.34 13.39 8.00
C LEU A 82 -3.36 14.86 7.55
N CYS A 83 -4.38 15.64 7.94
CA CYS A 83 -4.38 17.07 7.65
C CYS A 83 -3.25 17.76 8.41
N VAL A 84 -2.47 18.57 7.70
CA VAL A 84 -1.39 19.38 8.23
C VAL A 84 -1.73 20.85 8.08
N GLU A 85 -1.40 21.66 9.08
CA GLU A 85 -1.67 23.09 9.15
C GLU A 85 -0.39 23.88 9.45
N ASP A 86 -0.39 25.19 9.19
CA ASP A 86 0.78 26.04 9.49
C ASP A 86 1.18 25.96 10.97
N ALA A 87 0.23 25.82 11.88
CA ALA A 87 0.50 25.63 13.29
C ALA A 87 1.27 24.34 13.64
N ASP A 88 1.20 23.30 12.81
CA ASP A 88 2.01 22.08 12.99
C ASP A 88 3.46 22.33 12.60
N VAL A 89 3.68 23.24 11.64
CA VAL A 89 5.02 23.69 11.25
C VAL A 89 5.60 24.62 12.32
N GLU A 90 4.82 25.55 12.83
CA GLU A 90 5.24 26.50 13.87
C GLU A 90 5.68 25.80 15.15
N CYS A 91 5.02 24.72 15.54
CA CYS A 91 5.43 23.92 16.71
C CYS A 91 6.49 22.85 16.39
N GLY A 92 6.98 22.77 15.14
CA GLY A 92 8.02 21.84 14.73
C GLY A 92 7.55 20.39 14.56
N TYR A 93 6.23 20.14 14.57
CA TYR A 93 5.65 18.81 14.36
C TYR A 93 5.70 18.36 12.91
N ALA A 94 5.49 19.28 11.98
CA ALA A 94 5.58 19.03 10.55
C ALA A 94 6.61 19.93 9.87
N GLN A 95 7.21 19.45 8.79
CA GLN A 95 8.11 20.21 7.93
C GLN A 95 7.47 20.38 6.56
N PRO A 96 7.33 21.62 6.04
CA PRO A 96 6.85 21.83 4.68
C PRO A 96 7.90 21.38 3.67
N ILE A 97 7.48 20.62 2.67
CA ILE A 97 8.30 20.17 1.53
C ILE A 97 7.54 20.44 0.23
N ARG A 98 8.22 20.28 -0.92
CA ARG A 98 7.59 20.38 -2.24
C ARG A 98 7.71 19.06 -2.98
N ILE A 99 6.55 18.53 -3.39
CA ILE A 99 6.39 17.31 -4.16
C ILE A 99 5.39 17.61 -5.27
N GLY A 100 5.66 17.22 -6.51
CA GLY A 100 4.78 17.51 -7.66
C GLY A 100 4.57 19.00 -7.90
N GLY A 101 5.55 19.85 -7.54
CA GLY A 101 5.43 21.30 -7.61
C GLY A 101 4.51 21.94 -6.55
N GLU A 102 3.88 21.18 -5.69
CA GLU A 102 2.92 21.60 -4.66
C GLU A 102 3.53 21.59 -3.26
N LYS A 103 2.86 22.28 -2.31
CA LYS A 103 3.19 22.23 -0.88
C LYS A 103 2.68 20.91 -0.28
N TRP A 104 3.55 20.20 0.41
CA TRP A 104 3.26 19.01 1.21
C TRP A 104 3.77 19.19 2.63
N GLY A 105 3.21 18.44 3.57
CA GLY A 105 3.74 18.30 4.93
C GLY A 105 4.51 17.00 5.07
N LEU A 106 5.65 17.04 5.73
CA LEU A 106 6.40 15.87 6.16
C LEU A 106 6.38 15.80 7.67
N TRP A 107 6.03 14.65 8.24
CA TRP A 107 6.27 14.37 9.65
C TRP A 107 6.79 12.94 9.87
N TYR A 108 7.44 12.71 10.99
CA TYR A 108 7.81 11.39 11.43
C TYR A 108 6.65 10.72 12.18
N SER A 109 6.43 9.43 11.92
CA SER A 109 5.36 8.68 12.57
C SER A 109 5.61 8.58 14.08
N PRO A 110 4.63 8.92 14.93
CA PRO A 110 4.78 8.78 16.37
C PRO A 110 4.96 7.32 16.82
N TYR A 111 4.52 6.35 15.99
CA TYR A 111 4.61 4.92 16.23
C TYR A 111 5.56 4.26 15.23
N ALA A 112 6.75 4.83 15.03
CA ALA A 112 7.71 4.36 14.05
C ALA A 112 7.81 2.83 14.01
N TYR A 113 7.50 2.25 12.86
CA TYR A 113 7.57 0.79 12.66
C TYR A 113 8.96 0.35 12.21
N TYR A 114 9.73 1.28 11.67
CA TYR A 114 11.09 1.12 11.16
C TYR A 114 11.83 2.45 11.25
N ASP A 115 13.13 2.44 10.92
CA ASP A 115 13.97 3.62 11.07
C ASP A 115 13.48 4.80 10.22
N GLN A 116 13.36 5.96 10.87
CA GLN A 116 12.91 7.22 10.30
C GLN A 116 11.58 7.10 9.52
N HIS A 117 10.66 6.25 10.01
CA HIS A 117 9.33 6.14 9.42
C HIS A 117 8.65 7.50 9.33
N CYS A 118 8.43 7.98 8.13
CA CYS A 118 7.83 9.29 7.86
C CYS A 118 6.61 9.18 6.95
N ILE A 119 5.80 10.22 6.97
CA ILE A 119 4.61 10.37 6.12
C ILE A 119 4.71 11.74 5.45
N ALA A 120 4.69 11.74 4.12
CA ALA A 120 4.49 12.92 3.31
C ALA A 120 3.00 13.01 2.94
N MET A 121 2.32 14.09 3.33
CA MET A 121 0.90 14.28 3.08
C MET A 121 0.66 15.56 2.30
N SER A 122 -0.27 15.50 1.35
CA SER A 122 -0.71 16.68 0.62
C SER A 122 -1.18 17.76 1.59
N TRP A 123 -0.81 19.02 1.35
CA TRP A 123 -1.33 20.13 2.13
C TRP A 123 -2.82 20.33 1.91
N GLU A 124 -3.28 20.04 0.70
CA GLU A 124 -4.68 20.03 0.35
C GLU A 124 -5.33 18.70 0.76
N HIS A 125 -6.46 18.77 1.47
CA HIS A 125 -7.24 17.58 1.80
C HIS A 125 -7.95 17.06 0.54
N ARG A 126 -7.30 16.16 -0.16
CA ARG A 126 -7.82 15.48 -1.36
C ARG A 126 -7.61 13.99 -1.27
N ARG A 127 -8.47 13.24 -1.93
CA ARG A 127 -8.37 11.79 -1.99
C ARG A 127 -7.09 11.36 -2.72
N MET A 128 -6.47 10.28 -2.22
CA MET A 128 -5.33 9.66 -2.89
C MET A 128 -5.75 8.96 -4.19
N HIS A 129 -4.87 8.98 -5.18
CA HIS A 129 -4.97 8.24 -6.43
C HIS A 129 -3.62 7.65 -6.78
N VAL A 130 -3.62 6.43 -7.34
CA VAL A 130 -2.44 5.84 -7.98
C VAL A 130 -2.59 6.06 -9.48
N ASP A 131 -1.84 7.01 -9.99
CA ASP A 131 -1.81 7.46 -11.38
C ASP A 131 -0.41 8.01 -11.73
N ARG A 132 -0.24 8.55 -12.94
CA ARG A 132 1.00 9.19 -13.38
C ARG A 132 1.52 10.20 -12.37
N ARG A 133 0.63 11.07 -11.86
CA ARG A 133 1.01 12.10 -10.90
C ARG A 133 1.55 11.50 -9.60
N ALA A 134 0.95 10.41 -9.12
CA ALA A 134 1.46 9.72 -7.93
C ALA A 134 2.88 9.17 -8.17
N PHE A 135 3.15 8.59 -9.34
CA PHE A 135 4.51 8.16 -9.70
C PHE A 135 5.49 9.34 -9.72
N GLU A 136 5.16 10.43 -10.43
CA GLU A 136 5.98 11.63 -10.48
C GLU A 136 6.27 12.20 -9.07
N CYS A 137 5.27 12.21 -8.20
CA CYS A 137 5.41 12.64 -6.81
C CYS A 137 6.33 11.72 -5.99
N LEU A 138 6.30 10.40 -6.21
CA LEU A 138 7.22 9.47 -5.55
C LEU A 138 8.68 9.75 -5.92
N PHE A 139 8.96 10.05 -7.21
CA PHE A 139 10.30 10.45 -7.62
C PHE A 139 10.75 11.75 -6.96
N ASP A 140 9.88 12.75 -6.88
CA ASP A 140 10.19 13.99 -6.15
C ASP A 140 10.48 13.71 -4.67
N ALA A 141 9.71 12.80 -4.04
CA ALA A 141 9.87 12.46 -2.63
C ALA A 141 11.24 11.84 -2.34
N VAL A 142 11.70 10.87 -3.14
CA VAL A 142 13.02 10.24 -2.94
C VAL A 142 14.16 11.20 -3.27
N ASP A 143 13.96 12.16 -4.16
CA ASP A 143 14.97 13.20 -4.47
C ASP A 143 15.04 14.27 -3.37
N VAL A 144 13.92 14.61 -2.73
CA VAL A 144 13.87 15.57 -1.60
C VAL A 144 14.42 14.94 -0.32
N LEU A 145 14.25 13.63 -0.11
CA LEU A 145 14.72 12.88 1.06
C LEU A 145 15.70 11.75 0.64
N PRO A 146 16.95 12.08 0.31
CA PRO A 146 17.92 11.09 -0.13
C PRO A 146 18.12 9.96 0.89
N GLY A 147 18.25 8.74 0.38
CA GLY A 147 18.44 7.53 1.19
C GLY A 147 17.13 7.00 1.84
N CYS A 148 16.00 7.66 1.61
CA CYS A 148 14.69 7.12 1.96
C CYS A 148 14.07 6.41 0.75
N PHE A 149 13.31 5.36 1.01
CA PHE A 149 12.29 4.88 0.06
C PHE A 149 11.01 5.71 0.25
N PHE A 150 10.16 5.74 -0.76
CA PHE A 150 8.78 6.20 -0.66
C PHE A 150 7.85 5.27 -1.40
N GLY A 151 6.61 5.12 -0.89
CA GLY A 151 5.58 4.34 -1.52
C GLY A 151 4.19 4.84 -1.18
N SER A 152 3.22 4.46 -2.01
CA SER A 152 1.81 4.72 -1.81
C SER A 152 1.08 3.43 -1.46
N ASN A 153 0.11 3.50 -0.57
CA ASN A 153 -0.88 2.42 -0.48
C ASN A 153 -1.66 2.31 -1.80
N ALA A 154 -2.26 1.15 -2.04
CA ALA A 154 -3.29 1.01 -3.06
C ALA A 154 -4.45 1.97 -2.76
N ASP A 155 -5.03 2.57 -3.79
CA ASP A 155 -6.07 3.59 -3.67
C ASP A 155 -7.51 3.04 -3.71
N LEU A 156 -7.65 1.72 -3.63
CA LEU A 156 -8.93 1.02 -3.53
C LEU A 156 -9.16 0.48 -2.10
N PRO A 157 -10.42 0.41 -1.63
CA PRO A 157 -10.74 -0.25 -0.37
C PRO A 157 -10.33 -1.73 -0.39
N ILE A 158 -10.27 -2.36 0.78
CA ILE A 158 -9.89 -3.78 0.99
C ILE A 158 -8.39 -4.02 0.81
N VAL A 159 -7.78 -3.49 -0.26
CA VAL A 159 -6.36 -3.71 -0.60
C VAL A 159 -5.48 -2.49 -0.35
N GLY A 160 -6.07 -1.39 0.11
CA GLY A 160 -5.36 -0.16 0.45
C GLY A 160 -5.15 0.04 1.95
N GLY A 161 -4.55 1.16 2.30
CA GLY A 161 -4.43 1.63 3.68
C GLY A 161 -5.77 2.08 4.27
N SER A 162 -5.77 2.39 5.56
CA SER A 162 -6.98 2.82 6.30
C SER A 162 -7.44 4.26 5.97
N ILE A 163 -6.61 5.06 5.31
CA ILE A 163 -6.92 6.47 4.99
C ILE A 163 -6.76 6.68 3.49
N LEU A 164 -7.86 6.53 2.76
CA LEU A 164 -7.90 6.78 1.32
C LEU A 164 -8.35 8.21 0.97
N ALA A 165 -8.93 8.91 1.96
CA ALA A 165 -9.51 10.24 1.76
C ALA A 165 -8.47 11.37 1.72
N HIS A 166 -7.21 11.08 2.04
CA HIS A 166 -6.13 12.06 2.03
C HIS A 166 -4.91 11.53 1.28
N ASP A 167 -4.47 12.29 0.29
CA ASP A 167 -3.31 11.95 -0.54
C ASP A 167 -2.02 12.01 0.28
N HIS A 168 -1.32 10.87 0.37
CA HIS A 168 -0.14 10.72 1.20
C HIS A 168 0.75 9.57 0.73
N PHE A 169 2.05 9.70 1.02
CA PHE A 169 3.05 8.66 0.85
C PHE A 169 3.69 8.31 2.20
N GLN A 170 4.14 7.07 2.33
CA GLN A 170 4.96 6.64 3.46
C GLN A 170 6.39 6.41 2.98
N GLY A 171 7.35 6.79 3.82
CA GLY A 171 8.76 6.67 3.52
C GLY A 171 9.61 6.44 4.76
N GLY A 172 10.91 6.34 4.57
CA GLY A 172 11.90 6.22 5.64
C GLY A 172 13.18 5.51 5.24
N LYS A 173 14.10 5.36 6.20
CA LYS A 173 15.41 4.75 6.01
C LYS A 173 15.42 3.28 6.38
N HIS A 174 14.66 2.47 5.66
CA HIS A 174 14.64 1.02 5.87
C HIS A 174 14.69 0.31 4.51
N VAL A 175 15.42 -0.80 4.45
CA VAL A 175 15.45 -1.64 3.26
C VAL A 175 14.72 -2.94 3.56
N PHE A 176 13.51 -3.03 3.06
CA PHE A 176 12.59 -4.12 3.34
C PHE A 176 12.96 -5.44 2.63
N PRO A 177 12.45 -6.57 3.14
CA PRO A 177 12.67 -7.88 2.52
C PRO A 177 12.33 -7.93 1.03
N MET A 178 11.19 -7.41 0.61
CA MET A 178 10.77 -7.39 -0.80
C MET A 178 11.77 -6.64 -1.69
N GLN A 179 12.31 -5.52 -1.22
CA GLN A 179 13.26 -4.72 -2.01
C GLN A 179 14.57 -5.49 -2.29
N LYS A 180 14.96 -6.39 -1.36
CA LYS A 180 16.14 -7.28 -1.47
C LYS A 180 15.85 -8.55 -2.27
N ALA A 181 14.58 -8.88 -2.48
CA ALA A 181 14.21 -10.12 -3.17
C ALA A 181 14.68 -10.10 -4.63
N PRO A 182 15.23 -11.23 -5.14
CA PRO A 182 15.71 -11.30 -6.52
C PRO A 182 14.56 -11.34 -7.51
N LEU A 183 14.84 -11.01 -8.77
CA LEU A 183 13.94 -11.31 -9.87
C LEU A 183 13.93 -12.84 -10.13
N CYS A 184 12.76 -13.40 -10.35
CA CYS A 184 12.62 -14.81 -10.75
C CYS A 184 12.38 -14.97 -12.25
N ASP A 185 12.04 -13.88 -12.93
CA ASP A 185 11.78 -13.81 -14.35
C ASP A 185 12.00 -12.38 -14.84
N THR A 186 12.58 -12.21 -16.03
CA THR A 186 12.75 -10.92 -16.70
C THR A 186 12.03 -10.92 -18.03
N PHE A 187 11.57 -9.76 -18.48
CA PHE A 187 10.88 -9.63 -19.74
C PHE A 187 11.13 -8.27 -20.38
N ASP A 188 11.00 -8.22 -21.70
CA ASP A 188 11.08 -6.97 -22.44
C ASP A 188 9.73 -6.23 -22.33
N LEU A 189 9.76 -5.02 -21.79
CA LEU A 189 8.59 -4.14 -21.78
C LEU A 189 8.53 -3.38 -23.10
N ALA A 190 7.43 -3.53 -23.84
CA ALA A 190 7.28 -2.93 -25.16
C ALA A 190 7.50 -1.41 -25.14
N GLY A 191 8.41 -0.92 -25.98
CA GLY A 191 8.78 0.50 -26.04
C GLY A 191 9.77 0.99 -24.98
N PHE A 192 10.30 0.10 -24.11
CA PHE A 192 11.15 0.46 -22.95
C PHE A 192 12.41 -0.40 -22.85
N SER A 193 13.17 -0.52 -23.95
CA SER A 193 14.40 -1.32 -23.98
C SER A 193 15.52 -0.78 -23.06
N ASP A 194 15.37 0.43 -22.53
CA ASP A 194 16.25 1.11 -21.58
C ASP A 194 15.82 0.95 -20.12
N VAL A 195 14.73 0.23 -19.86
CA VAL A 195 14.21 -0.11 -18.53
C VAL A 195 14.33 -1.62 -18.33
N GLU A 196 15.05 -2.03 -17.29
CA GLU A 196 15.03 -3.44 -16.86
C GLU A 196 13.68 -3.74 -16.19
N ALA A 197 12.95 -4.74 -16.71
CA ALA A 197 11.67 -5.16 -16.17
C ALA A 197 11.68 -6.64 -15.78
N GLY A 198 11.10 -6.96 -14.62
CA GLY A 198 11.05 -8.35 -14.15
C GLY A 198 10.03 -8.58 -13.05
N VAL A 199 9.80 -9.85 -12.76
CA VAL A 199 8.94 -10.33 -11.69
C VAL A 199 9.78 -10.60 -10.45
N VAL A 200 9.42 -10.00 -9.32
CA VAL A 200 10.10 -10.23 -8.05
C VAL A 200 9.72 -11.61 -7.49
N LYS A 201 10.69 -12.37 -7.00
CA LYS A 201 10.44 -13.62 -6.26
C LYS A 201 9.88 -13.29 -4.88
N TRP A 202 8.58 -13.05 -4.81
CA TRP A 202 7.87 -12.59 -3.63
C TRP A 202 6.45 -13.19 -3.56
N PRO A 203 5.84 -13.39 -2.37
CA PRO A 203 4.49 -13.99 -2.29
C PRO A 203 3.44 -13.19 -3.07
N LEU A 204 3.51 -11.85 -3.00
CA LEU A 204 2.67 -10.98 -3.84
C LEU A 204 3.22 -10.91 -5.27
N SER A 205 2.34 -10.56 -6.20
CA SER A 205 2.70 -10.35 -7.60
C SER A 205 3.29 -8.95 -7.77
N VAL A 206 4.59 -8.85 -7.93
CA VAL A 206 5.31 -7.57 -8.01
C VAL A 206 6.10 -7.50 -9.31
N ILE A 207 5.87 -6.45 -10.09
CA ILE A 207 6.68 -6.07 -11.24
C ILE A 207 7.71 -5.05 -10.77
N ARG A 208 8.98 -5.31 -11.01
CA ARG A 208 10.09 -4.39 -10.73
C ARG A 208 10.58 -3.76 -12.01
N LEU A 209 10.69 -2.43 -11.99
CA LEU A 209 11.26 -1.61 -13.05
C LEU A 209 12.52 -0.95 -12.51
N VAL A 210 13.64 -1.06 -13.24
CA VAL A 210 14.93 -0.49 -12.83
C VAL A 210 15.52 0.32 -13.98
N GLY A 211 16.04 1.49 -13.66
CA GLY A 211 16.69 2.35 -14.64
C GLY A 211 17.11 3.70 -14.07
N PRO A 212 17.96 4.45 -14.79
CA PRO A 212 18.44 5.76 -14.34
C PRO A 212 17.49 6.91 -14.70
N SER A 213 16.57 6.71 -15.65
CA SER A 213 15.71 7.77 -16.17
C SER A 213 14.36 7.78 -15.46
N ARG A 214 14.09 8.83 -14.69
CA ARG A 214 12.81 9.11 -14.04
C ARG A 214 11.64 9.05 -15.03
N ASP A 215 11.72 9.84 -16.10
CA ASP A 215 10.60 9.98 -17.05
C ASP A 215 10.28 8.65 -17.73
N ARG A 216 11.32 7.87 -18.08
CA ARG A 216 11.14 6.53 -18.68
C ARG A 216 10.49 5.57 -17.72
N LEU A 217 10.87 5.59 -16.43
CA LEU A 217 10.26 4.75 -15.40
C LEU A 217 8.82 5.15 -15.10
N VAL A 218 8.49 6.44 -15.10
CA VAL A 218 7.11 6.93 -14.98
C VAL A 218 6.26 6.46 -16.14
N ASP A 219 6.74 6.60 -17.38
CA ASP A 219 6.03 6.14 -18.57
C ASP A 219 5.81 4.60 -18.54
N ALA A 220 6.86 3.85 -18.20
CA ALA A 220 6.80 2.40 -18.05
C ALA A 220 5.79 1.96 -16.96
N ALA A 221 5.80 2.65 -15.81
CA ALA A 221 4.86 2.38 -14.71
C ALA A 221 3.41 2.66 -15.12
N CYS A 222 3.16 3.71 -15.93
CA CYS A 222 1.84 3.99 -16.47
C CYS A 222 1.37 2.86 -17.40
N VAL A 223 2.24 2.33 -18.26
CA VAL A 223 1.90 1.18 -19.11
C VAL A 223 1.55 -0.05 -18.28
N VAL A 224 2.32 -0.35 -17.23
CA VAL A 224 2.01 -1.47 -16.32
C VAL A 224 0.68 -1.24 -15.60
N LEU A 225 0.44 -0.02 -15.09
CA LEU A 225 -0.81 0.33 -14.40
C LEU A 225 -2.02 0.20 -15.33
N ASP A 226 -1.97 0.80 -16.52
CA ASP A 226 -3.08 0.80 -17.49
C ASP A 226 -3.40 -0.63 -17.96
N THR A 227 -2.35 -1.42 -18.25
CA THR A 227 -2.50 -2.82 -18.65
C THR A 227 -3.11 -3.63 -17.50
N TRP A 228 -2.68 -3.41 -16.25
CA TRP A 228 -3.22 -4.10 -15.08
C TRP A 228 -4.67 -3.68 -14.80
N CYS A 229 -4.97 -2.39 -14.83
CA CYS A 229 -6.33 -1.88 -14.60
C CYS A 229 -7.35 -2.42 -15.59
N SER A 230 -6.94 -2.75 -16.81
CA SER A 230 -7.80 -3.34 -17.84
C SER A 230 -7.66 -4.86 -17.99
N HIS A 231 -6.87 -5.52 -17.11
CA HIS A 231 -6.61 -6.95 -17.22
C HIS A 231 -7.74 -7.78 -16.62
N ASP A 232 -8.41 -8.55 -17.47
CA ASP A 232 -9.33 -9.62 -17.10
C ASP A 232 -8.66 -10.98 -17.32
N ASP A 233 -8.80 -11.87 -16.34
CA ASP A 233 -8.40 -13.28 -16.40
C ASP A 233 -9.33 -14.13 -15.53
N ALA A 234 -10.44 -14.59 -16.12
CA ALA A 234 -11.45 -15.37 -15.42
C ALA A 234 -10.91 -16.69 -14.85
N GLN A 235 -9.84 -17.27 -15.44
CA GLN A 235 -9.19 -18.49 -14.94
C GLN A 235 -8.41 -18.23 -13.64
N ALA A 236 -7.96 -16.99 -13.43
CA ALA A 236 -7.28 -16.56 -12.22
C ALA A 236 -8.23 -15.84 -11.24
N GLY A 237 -9.54 -15.77 -11.52
CA GLY A 237 -10.49 -15.03 -10.71
C GLY A 237 -10.29 -13.51 -10.75
N ILE A 238 -9.61 -12.99 -11.79
CA ILE A 238 -9.34 -11.56 -11.95
C ILE A 238 -10.35 -10.96 -12.90
N VAL A 239 -11.10 -9.96 -12.40
CA VAL A 239 -12.06 -9.18 -13.19
C VAL A 239 -11.75 -7.70 -12.97
N SER A 240 -11.44 -7.00 -14.05
CA SER A 240 -11.08 -5.57 -13.99
C SER A 240 -12.25 -4.68 -13.64
N GLY A 241 -13.49 -5.11 -13.92
CA GLY A 241 -14.70 -4.31 -13.73
C GLY A 241 -14.89 -3.22 -14.78
N PHE A 242 -14.09 -3.20 -15.85
CA PHE A 242 -14.33 -2.36 -17.02
C PHE A 242 -15.34 -3.03 -17.96
N ALA A 243 -16.30 -2.26 -18.47
CA ALA A 243 -17.21 -2.74 -19.48
C ALA A 243 -16.45 -3.05 -20.77
N CYS A 244 -16.35 -4.33 -21.15
CA CYS A 244 -16.09 -4.71 -22.51
C CYS A 244 -17.43 -4.63 -23.26
N ASP A 245 -17.49 -3.85 -24.34
CA ASP A 245 -18.59 -3.81 -25.31
C ASP A 245 -19.97 -3.38 -24.79
N GLY A 246 -20.04 -2.30 -24.00
CA GLY A 246 -21.29 -1.60 -23.67
C GLY A 246 -22.18 -2.27 -22.62
N VAL A 247 -21.73 -3.33 -21.99
CA VAL A 247 -22.41 -3.95 -20.83
C VAL A 247 -21.62 -3.59 -19.57
N ALA A 248 -22.23 -2.76 -18.71
CA ALA A 248 -21.66 -2.45 -17.40
C ALA A 248 -21.64 -3.72 -16.55
N CYS A 249 -20.45 -4.25 -16.23
CA CYS A 249 -20.31 -5.26 -15.20
C CYS A 249 -20.53 -4.59 -13.85
N ILE A 250 -21.78 -4.59 -13.39
CA ILE A 250 -22.18 -4.15 -12.05
C ILE A 250 -22.10 -5.38 -11.17
N GLY A 251 -21.17 -5.38 -10.21
CA GLY A 251 -21.01 -6.43 -9.22
C GLY A 251 -20.17 -7.62 -9.74
N GLY A 252 -18.91 -7.71 -9.29
CA GLY A 252 -18.07 -8.87 -9.54
C GLY A 252 -18.55 -10.08 -8.77
N VAL A 253 -19.44 -10.87 -9.33
CA VAL A 253 -19.84 -12.18 -8.82
C VAL A 253 -19.36 -13.23 -9.81
N LEU A 254 -18.46 -14.09 -9.39
CA LEU A 254 -18.15 -15.35 -10.08
C LEU A 254 -19.32 -16.31 -9.85
N GLY A 255 -20.32 -16.29 -10.73
CA GLY A 255 -21.46 -17.20 -10.69
C GLY A 255 -22.80 -16.49 -10.88
N GLY A 256 -23.31 -16.53 -12.03
CA GLY A 256 -24.48 -16.02 -12.73
C GLY A 256 -25.80 -15.79 -11.99
N GLU A 257 -25.85 -15.12 -10.84
CA GLU A 257 -27.11 -14.57 -10.29
C GLU A 257 -26.87 -13.18 -9.72
N VAL A 258 -27.73 -12.24 -10.12
CA VAL A 258 -27.75 -10.87 -9.60
C VAL A 258 -28.31 -10.90 -8.18
N ILE A 259 -27.43 -10.65 -7.19
CA ILE A 259 -27.86 -10.53 -5.78
C ILE A 259 -28.38 -9.10 -5.53
N ALA A 260 -29.57 -9.04 -4.96
CA ALA A 260 -30.21 -7.82 -4.55
C ALA A 260 -29.34 -7.02 -3.55
N GLU A 261 -29.25 -5.70 -3.78
CA GLU A 261 -28.46 -4.73 -3.05
C GLU A 261 -28.67 -4.82 -1.53
N SER A 262 -27.65 -5.27 -0.80
CA SER A 262 -27.55 -4.92 0.62
C SER A 262 -26.96 -3.52 0.74
N SER A 263 -27.42 -2.75 1.72
CA SER A 263 -27.00 -1.37 1.96
C SER A 263 -25.48 -1.17 2.16
N GLN A 264 -24.76 -2.25 2.50
CA GLN A 264 -23.30 -2.26 2.62
C GLN A 264 -22.62 -2.36 1.25
N GLN A 265 -23.14 -3.16 0.33
CA GLN A 265 -22.64 -3.29 -1.03
C GLN A 265 -22.82 -1.96 -1.81
N ALA A 266 -23.95 -1.27 -1.64
CA ALA A 266 -24.18 0.02 -2.26
C ALA A 266 -23.18 1.09 -1.78
N ALA A 267 -22.77 1.08 -0.51
CA ALA A 267 -21.73 1.97 0.01
C ALA A 267 -20.33 1.63 -0.55
N PHE A 268 -20.02 0.34 -0.73
CA PHE A 268 -18.79 -0.10 -1.40
C PHE A 268 -18.81 0.25 -2.89
N ASP A 269 -19.91 0.07 -3.59
CA ASP A 269 -20.03 0.36 -5.03
C ASP A 269 -19.95 1.86 -5.34
N GLN A 270 -20.46 2.72 -4.47
CA GLN A 270 -20.28 4.17 -4.61
C GLN A 270 -18.83 4.63 -4.35
N VAL A 271 -18.10 3.94 -3.49
CA VAL A 271 -16.69 4.22 -3.22
C VAL A 271 -15.78 3.63 -4.31
N GLY A 272 -16.19 2.54 -4.96
CA GLY A 272 -15.42 1.84 -6.00
C GLY A 272 -15.41 2.51 -7.37
N LYS A 273 -16.39 3.36 -7.70
CA LYS A 273 -16.46 4.08 -8.98
C LYS A 273 -15.56 5.30 -8.96
N ARG A 274 -14.32 5.16 -9.40
CA ARG A 274 -13.39 6.27 -9.57
C ARG A 274 -13.13 6.52 -11.05
N ALA A 275 -13.06 7.80 -11.39
CA ALA A 275 -12.50 8.22 -12.65
C ALA A 275 -10.97 8.30 -12.55
N PHE A 276 -10.26 7.86 -13.58
CA PHE A 276 -8.89 8.31 -13.83
C PHE A 276 -8.88 9.84 -14.03
N SER A 277 -7.69 10.46 -14.03
CA SER A 277 -7.54 11.87 -14.41
C SER A 277 -8.11 12.18 -15.80
N ASP A 278 -8.28 11.16 -16.67
CA ASP A 278 -8.92 11.22 -17.98
C ASP A 278 -10.43 10.90 -17.97
N GLY A 279 -11.03 10.73 -16.79
CA GLY A 279 -12.49 10.49 -16.62
C GLY A 279 -12.92 9.03 -16.71
N ARG A 280 -12.01 8.05 -16.94
CA ARG A 280 -12.35 6.62 -16.95
C ARG A 280 -12.62 6.10 -15.52
N ALA A 281 -13.60 5.22 -15.34
CA ALA A 281 -13.86 4.58 -14.05
C ALA A 281 -12.74 3.60 -13.69
N LYS A 282 -12.18 3.68 -12.49
CA LYS A 282 -11.29 2.64 -11.94
C LYS A 282 -12.11 1.42 -11.54
N GLY A 283 -11.75 0.26 -12.10
CA GLY A 283 -12.33 -1.04 -11.73
C GLY A 283 -11.77 -1.58 -10.41
N HIS A 284 -11.60 -2.89 -10.33
CA HIS A 284 -11.12 -3.62 -9.15
C HIS A 284 -9.59 -3.68 -9.04
N ASN A 285 -8.86 -3.40 -10.11
CA ASN A 285 -7.41 -3.52 -10.18
C ASN A 285 -6.71 -2.19 -9.92
N THR A 286 -5.64 -2.22 -9.13
CA THR A 286 -4.78 -1.08 -8.82
C THR A 286 -3.38 -1.57 -8.44
N ILE A 287 -2.48 -0.65 -8.07
CA ILE A 287 -1.09 -0.98 -7.72
C ILE A 287 -0.74 -0.34 -6.37
N THR A 288 0.13 -0.99 -5.61
CA THR A 288 0.90 -0.39 -4.51
C THR A 288 2.30 -0.11 -5.04
N PRO A 289 2.64 1.13 -5.40
CA PRO A 289 3.97 1.50 -5.91
C PRO A 289 4.94 1.81 -4.78
N ILE A 290 6.19 1.33 -4.92
CA ILE A 290 7.29 1.55 -3.99
C ILE A 290 8.53 1.96 -4.78
N LEU A 291 9.12 3.10 -4.45
CA LEU A 291 10.29 3.63 -5.10
C LEU A 291 11.44 3.75 -4.11
N CYS A 292 12.62 3.31 -4.52
CA CYS A 292 13.88 3.64 -3.86
C CYS A 292 14.93 4.03 -4.91
N LYS A 293 16.01 4.66 -4.43
CA LYS A 293 17.12 5.13 -5.26
C LYS A 293 18.43 4.69 -4.65
N ASP A 294 19.28 4.08 -5.46
CA ASP A 294 20.66 3.73 -5.10
C ASP A 294 21.62 4.36 -6.13
N GLY A 295 22.43 5.31 -5.67
CA GLY A 295 23.24 6.13 -6.56
C GLY A 295 22.37 6.88 -7.58
N ASP A 296 22.62 6.64 -8.88
CA ASP A 296 21.86 7.22 -9.98
C ASP A 296 20.77 6.30 -10.54
N VAL A 297 20.53 5.15 -9.90
CA VAL A 297 19.56 4.16 -10.36
C VAL A 297 18.34 4.15 -9.45
N TYR A 298 17.17 4.18 -10.07
CA TYR A 298 15.90 4.02 -9.39
C TYR A 298 15.41 2.57 -9.52
N GLN A 299 14.84 2.05 -8.45
CA GLN A 299 14.08 0.79 -8.44
C GLN A 299 12.64 1.13 -8.07
N LEU A 300 11.71 0.85 -8.97
CA LEU A 300 10.28 1.04 -8.79
C LEU A 300 9.59 -0.32 -8.77
N ASP A 301 9.10 -0.73 -7.61
CA ASP A 301 8.35 -1.96 -7.39
C ASP A 301 6.85 -1.67 -7.46
N LEU A 302 6.14 -2.38 -8.32
CA LEU A 302 4.71 -2.23 -8.60
C LEU A 302 3.99 -3.49 -8.13
N ALA A 303 3.50 -3.52 -6.88
CA ALA A 303 2.73 -4.64 -6.38
C ALA A 303 1.29 -4.57 -6.90
N LEU A 304 0.90 -5.57 -7.68
CA LEU A 304 -0.43 -5.65 -8.29
C LEU A 304 -1.48 -5.99 -7.24
N ARG A 305 -2.58 -5.24 -7.20
CA ARG A 305 -3.66 -5.40 -6.22
C ARG A 305 -5.01 -5.48 -6.92
N CYS A 306 -5.93 -6.28 -6.33
CA CYS A 306 -7.30 -6.41 -6.82
C CYS A 306 -8.24 -6.52 -5.61
N ASN A 307 -9.30 -5.71 -5.57
CA ASN A 307 -10.25 -5.65 -4.46
C ASN A 307 -11.56 -6.41 -4.70
N ILE A 308 -11.56 -7.34 -5.66
CA ILE A 308 -12.74 -8.16 -5.93
C ILE A 308 -13.15 -8.97 -4.70
N THR A 309 -14.44 -9.09 -4.48
CA THR A 309 -15.04 -9.92 -3.43
C THR A 309 -15.84 -11.07 -4.02
N SER A 310 -16.12 -12.09 -3.22
CA SER A 310 -17.04 -13.18 -3.55
C SER A 310 -17.84 -13.56 -2.30
N ASP A 311 -18.87 -14.39 -2.44
CA ASP A 311 -19.65 -14.90 -1.30
C ASP A 311 -18.79 -15.69 -0.32
N GLU A 312 -17.78 -16.40 -0.82
CA GLU A 312 -16.82 -17.16 -0.01
C GLU A 312 -15.77 -16.23 0.64
N HIS A 313 -15.45 -15.10 -0.01
CA HIS A 313 -14.45 -14.14 0.45
C HIS A 313 -15.01 -12.70 0.49
N PRO A 314 -15.94 -12.42 1.43
CA PRO A 314 -16.60 -11.10 1.51
C PRO A 314 -15.67 -9.96 1.92
N LEU A 315 -14.51 -10.27 2.48
CA LEU A 315 -13.45 -9.29 2.81
C LEU A 315 -12.44 -9.11 1.66
N GLY A 316 -12.59 -9.84 0.56
CA GLY A 316 -11.73 -9.79 -0.62
C GLY A 316 -11.17 -11.17 -0.98
N VAL A 317 -11.17 -11.50 -2.27
CA VAL A 317 -10.56 -12.73 -2.80
C VAL A 317 -9.04 -12.72 -2.60
N PHE A 318 -8.44 -11.54 -2.70
CA PHE A 318 -7.00 -11.30 -2.52
C PHE A 318 -6.72 -10.56 -1.19
N HIS A 319 -7.26 -11.13 -0.11
CA HIS A 319 -7.16 -10.63 1.27
C HIS A 319 -6.81 -11.82 2.19
N PRO A 320 -6.21 -11.62 3.37
CA PRO A 320 -5.97 -12.70 4.32
C PRO A 320 -7.23 -13.53 4.58
N HIS A 321 -7.17 -14.82 4.36
CA HIS A 321 -8.30 -15.72 4.55
C HIS A 321 -8.61 -15.94 6.04
N GLU A 322 -9.82 -16.38 6.34
CA GLU A 322 -10.37 -16.45 7.70
C GLU A 322 -9.52 -17.32 8.67
N ASP A 323 -8.93 -18.39 8.16
CA ASP A 323 -8.03 -19.27 8.92
C ASP A 323 -6.76 -18.55 9.41
N LEU A 324 -6.34 -17.46 8.76
CA LEU A 324 -5.20 -16.64 9.12
C LEU A 324 -5.57 -15.38 9.94
N HIS A 325 -6.86 -15.10 10.19
CA HIS A 325 -7.30 -13.91 10.93
C HIS A 325 -6.81 -13.86 12.38
N HIS A 326 -6.39 -14.99 12.94
CA HIS A 326 -5.75 -15.02 14.25
C HIS A 326 -4.38 -14.35 14.27
N ILE A 327 -3.71 -14.24 13.10
CA ILE A 327 -2.44 -13.52 12.91
C ILE A 327 -2.72 -12.12 12.36
N LYS A 328 -3.36 -12.02 11.18
CA LYS A 328 -3.64 -10.75 10.50
C LYS A 328 -5.04 -10.79 9.89
N LYS A 329 -5.87 -9.84 10.29
CA LYS A 329 -7.24 -9.70 9.82
C LYS A 329 -7.43 -8.43 8.98
N GLU A 330 -6.60 -7.41 9.22
CA GLU A 330 -6.70 -6.14 8.54
C GLU A 330 -6.15 -6.23 7.11
N ASN A 331 -6.43 -5.19 6.33
CA ASN A 331 -5.90 -5.04 4.98
C ASN A 331 -4.36 -5.10 4.97
N ILE A 332 -3.81 -5.67 3.91
CA ILE A 332 -2.37 -5.68 3.65
C ILE A 332 -2.00 -4.35 2.99
N GLY A 333 -1.42 -3.47 3.78
CA GLY A 333 -0.97 -2.14 3.35
C GLY A 333 0.47 -2.16 2.82
N LEU A 334 0.99 -0.97 2.48
CA LEU A 334 2.32 -0.77 1.91
C LEU A 334 3.43 -1.49 2.68
N ILE A 335 3.44 -1.39 4.00
CA ILE A 335 4.50 -1.93 4.87
C ILE A 335 4.48 -3.45 4.86
N GLU A 336 3.30 -4.04 4.98
CA GLU A 336 3.13 -5.49 4.92
C GLU A 336 3.46 -6.04 3.53
N VAL A 337 3.09 -5.34 2.46
CA VAL A 337 3.48 -5.69 1.07
C VAL A 337 4.98 -5.84 0.95
N MET A 338 5.76 -4.98 1.61
CA MET A 338 7.22 -5.01 1.60
C MET A 338 7.85 -6.07 2.53
N GLY A 339 7.03 -6.76 3.35
CA GLY A 339 7.46 -7.89 4.17
C GLY A 339 7.70 -7.61 5.64
N LEU A 340 7.22 -6.48 6.17
CA LEU A 340 7.19 -6.19 7.60
C LEU A 340 5.76 -6.32 8.12
N ALA A 341 5.47 -7.37 8.90
CA ALA A 341 4.20 -7.54 9.59
C ALA A 341 4.10 -6.59 10.78
N ILE A 342 3.05 -5.77 10.80
CA ILE A 342 2.67 -5.00 11.99
C ILE A 342 1.50 -5.73 12.65
N LEU A 343 1.80 -6.48 13.71
CA LEU A 343 0.85 -7.32 14.42
C LEU A 343 0.35 -6.66 15.70
N PRO A 344 -0.91 -6.86 16.08
CA PRO A 344 -1.46 -6.33 17.31
C PRO A 344 -1.00 -7.13 18.54
N PRO A 345 -1.08 -6.54 19.77
CA PRO A 345 -0.66 -7.20 21.01
C PRO A 345 -1.32 -8.57 21.27
N ARG A 346 -2.57 -8.77 20.82
CA ARG A 346 -3.30 -10.04 20.96
C ARG A 346 -2.56 -11.24 20.37
N VAL A 347 -1.67 -11.03 19.39
CA VAL A 347 -0.91 -12.12 18.78
C VAL A 347 0.01 -12.81 19.79
N GLN A 348 0.52 -12.12 20.81
CA GLN A 348 1.29 -12.75 21.89
C GLN A 348 0.43 -13.79 22.66
N GLN A 349 -0.83 -13.47 22.93
CA GLN A 349 -1.74 -14.39 23.56
C GLN A 349 -2.04 -15.59 22.65
N VAL A 350 -2.28 -15.35 21.36
CA VAL A 350 -2.48 -16.42 20.36
C VAL A 350 -1.25 -17.34 20.28
N MET A 351 -0.05 -16.78 20.31
CA MET A 351 1.18 -17.58 20.33
C MET A 351 1.23 -18.49 21.54
N ALA A 352 0.94 -17.98 22.74
CA ALA A 352 0.94 -18.76 23.98
C ALA A 352 -0.15 -19.85 23.98
N GLU A 353 -1.39 -19.52 23.58
CA GLU A 353 -2.53 -20.44 23.58
C GLU A 353 -2.38 -21.57 22.55
N ARG A 354 -1.78 -21.30 21.40
CA ARG A 354 -1.60 -22.25 20.31
C ARG A 354 -0.23 -22.90 20.28
N GLY A 355 0.70 -22.49 21.16
CA GLY A 355 2.07 -22.98 21.17
C GLY A 355 2.88 -22.59 19.93
N LEU A 356 2.60 -21.41 19.34
CA LEU A 356 3.28 -20.95 18.13
C LEU A 356 4.65 -20.33 18.49
N SER A 357 5.67 -20.75 17.78
CA SER A 357 6.98 -20.10 17.80
C SER A 357 6.99 -18.81 16.99
N GLN A 358 8.08 -18.04 17.08
CA GLN A 358 8.32 -16.87 16.24
C GLN A 358 8.37 -17.25 14.75
N ASP A 359 9.00 -18.38 14.44
CA ASP A 359 9.08 -18.87 13.06
C ASP A 359 7.72 -19.32 12.51
N ASP A 360 6.85 -19.89 13.37
CA ASP A 360 5.48 -20.22 12.96
C ASP A 360 4.70 -18.96 12.59
N VAL A 361 4.80 -17.89 13.38
CA VAL A 361 4.16 -16.60 13.09
C VAL A 361 4.69 -15.99 11.79
N GLY A 362 6.01 -16.03 11.57
CA GLY A 362 6.59 -15.54 10.33
C GLY A 362 6.14 -16.33 9.09
N ASN A 363 6.06 -17.66 9.20
CA ASN A 363 5.55 -18.51 8.13
C ASN A 363 4.04 -18.31 7.88
N LEU A 364 3.25 -18.08 8.93
CA LEU A 364 1.82 -17.71 8.80
C LEU A 364 1.68 -16.34 8.13
N PHE A 365 2.55 -15.38 8.44
CA PHE A 365 2.55 -14.10 7.74
C PHE A 365 2.92 -14.24 6.26
N ALA A 366 3.85 -15.11 5.92
CA ALA A 366 4.15 -15.39 4.51
C ALA A 366 2.90 -15.92 3.77
N LYS A 367 2.08 -16.78 4.39
CA LYS A 367 0.80 -17.24 3.84
C LYS A 367 -0.21 -16.08 3.69
N VAL A 368 -0.27 -15.18 4.67
CA VAL A 368 -1.07 -13.95 4.56
C VAL A 368 -0.71 -13.15 3.31
N LEU A 369 0.58 -13.06 2.98
CA LEU A 369 1.03 -12.40 1.75
C LEU A 369 0.70 -13.21 0.50
N GLU A 370 0.75 -14.55 0.55
CA GLU A 370 0.33 -15.44 -0.54
C GLU A 370 -1.16 -15.26 -0.85
N ASP A 371 -2.03 -15.14 0.18
CA ASP A 371 -3.45 -14.86 -0.01
C ASP A 371 -3.68 -13.51 -0.70
N ALA A 372 -2.88 -12.51 -0.35
CA ALA A 372 -2.96 -11.18 -0.96
C ALA A 372 -2.39 -11.10 -2.39
N GLY A 373 -1.64 -12.12 -2.84
CA GLY A 373 -1.07 -12.19 -4.19
C GLY A 373 -2.14 -12.49 -5.25
N VAL A 374 -2.20 -11.68 -6.31
CA VAL A 374 -3.21 -11.83 -7.39
C VAL A 374 -2.90 -12.99 -8.33
N PHE A 375 -1.62 -13.23 -8.61
CA PHE A 375 -1.17 -14.41 -9.35
C PHE A 375 -0.52 -15.40 -8.37
N LYS A 376 -1.19 -16.51 -8.10
CA LYS A 376 -0.69 -17.54 -7.18
C LYS A 376 0.57 -18.21 -7.72
N TRP A 377 1.37 -18.79 -6.83
CA TRP A 377 2.64 -19.43 -7.20
C TRP A 377 2.50 -20.89 -7.66
N ASP A 378 1.29 -21.36 -7.84
CA ASP A 378 1.01 -22.63 -8.48
C ASP A 378 1.11 -22.56 -10.01
N ALA A 379 0.89 -23.69 -10.69
CA ALA A 379 0.99 -23.78 -12.16
C ALA A 379 -0.03 -22.86 -12.87
N ALA A 380 -1.24 -22.73 -12.33
CA ALA A 380 -2.31 -21.92 -12.93
C ALA A 380 -2.02 -20.44 -12.77
N GLY A 381 -1.63 -19.99 -11.57
CA GLY A 381 -1.28 -18.59 -11.31
C GLY A 381 -0.02 -18.15 -12.06
N ARG A 382 0.98 -19.03 -12.19
CA ARG A 382 2.18 -18.76 -13.03
C ARG A 382 1.82 -18.66 -14.51
N GLN A 383 0.84 -19.42 -15.00
CA GLN A 383 0.35 -19.28 -16.36
C GLN A 383 -0.43 -17.98 -16.56
N ALA A 384 -1.26 -17.58 -15.58
CA ALA A 384 -1.97 -16.31 -15.60
C ALA A 384 -1.00 -15.11 -15.61
N LEU A 385 0.03 -15.14 -14.77
CA LEU A 385 1.08 -14.12 -14.78
C LEU A 385 1.77 -14.02 -16.15
N ARG A 386 2.10 -15.15 -16.79
CA ARG A 386 2.68 -15.13 -18.15
C ARG A 386 1.74 -14.51 -19.18
N ARG A 387 0.40 -14.70 -19.07
CA ARG A 387 -0.56 -14.01 -19.95
C ARG A 387 -0.54 -12.51 -19.75
N PHE A 388 -0.45 -12.06 -18.50
CA PHE A 388 -0.33 -10.63 -18.18
C PHE A 388 0.98 -10.04 -18.72
N ILE A 389 2.13 -10.68 -18.45
CA ILE A 389 3.43 -10.25 -18.98
C ILE A 389 3.42 -10.22 -20.52
N GLY A 390 2.78 -11.21 -21.16
CA GLY A 390 2.64 -11.24 -22.63
C GLY A 390 1.95 -10.00 -23.20
N LYS A 391 0.98 -9.40 -22.48
CA LYS A 391 0.37 -8.12 -22.85
C LYS A 391 1.36 -6.96 -22.73
N LEU A 392 2.17 -6.92 -21.67
CA LEU A 392 3.19 -5.90 -21.45
C LEU A 392 4.31 -5.94 -22.50
N SER A 393 4.62 -7.13 -23.02
CA SER A 393 5.68 -7.32 -24.03
C SER A 393 5.22 -7.08 -25.48
N GLN A 394 3.90 -7.01 -25.73
CA GLN A 394 3.35 -6.78 -27.06
C GLN A 394 2.91 -5.33 -27.31
N GLY A 395 2.67 -4.53 -26.27
CA GLY A 395 2.24 -3.13 -26.32
C GLY A 395 0.75 -3.00 -26.44
#